data_3151194fcfee14b1e21cc91fd4ba82ff
#
_entry.id   3151194fcfee14b1e21cc91fd4ba82ff
#
_cell.length_a   1.000
_cell.length_b   1.000
_cell.length_c   1.000
_cell.angle_alpha   90.00
_cell.angle_beta   90.00
_cell.angle_gamma   90.00
#
_symmetry.space_group_name_H-M   'P 1'
#
loop_
_entity.id
_entity.type
_entity.pdbx_description
1 polymer ?
#
loop_
_entity_poly.entity_id
_entity_poly.type
_entity_poly.pdbx_seq_one_letter_code
_entity_poly.pdbx_strand_id
1 'polypeptide(L)'
;DTLSGVVSNQQEIRMGQAWLKMFRSQVTELNDPLIKSYVENLIYNLATFSELSNPKLEIVIVPNETINAFAVPGGVIGLHTGLFDYAETEDQFASVMAHELAHLSQRHFARRIEKSKDNSITGLASLLAGLVLASTLGGDAAMAAITAGQAYSAENQLRYSRSNEKEADRLGLDTMKKAGRDPRASAQMFEIMLKQVRHFGDRPPEFLLTHPVTENRLADAKARTLSEPRKFFSKSTKYQIIKARAKVLTSKDLTNLERLYRNAIKTSRDKSFGAQYGLSLVLSKLNRHSEARFIMDQILNAGSEKIALVYSDIELDLNASRITVAFDKIKNALKKYPNNVSLLSLRAEAFWETEQYQNLSL
;
A
#
# COMPACT_ATOMS: atom_id res chain seq x y z
N ASP A 1 22.91 7.09 -19.15
CA ASP A 1 21.98 7.62 -20.17
C ASP A 1 20.98 6.54 -20.59
N THR A 2 19.90 6.44 -19.82
CA THR A 2 18.79 5.51 -20.08
C THR A 2 17.65 6.22 -20.80
N LEU A 3 17.98 7.05 -21.79
CA LEU A 3 16.96 7.73 -22.59
C LEU A 3 16.36 6.70 -23.57
N SER A 4 15.14 6.27 -23.30
CA SER A 4 14.28 5.64 -24.28
C SER A 4 14.05 6.66 -25.40
N GLY A 5 14.49 6.33 -26.63
CA GLY A 5 14.40 7.24 -27.78
C GLY A 5 13.00 7.32 -28.40
N VAL A 6 12.14 6.34 -28.10
CA VAL A 6 10.81 6.19 -28.72
C VAL A 6 9.70 6.81 -27.88
N VAL A 7 9.78 6.72 -26.54
CA VAL A 7 8.75 7.27 -25.65
C VAL A 7 9.33 8.41 -24.81
N SER A 8 8.87 9.65 -25.02
CA SER A 8 9.28 10.80 -24.22
C SER A 8 8.67 10.78 -22.82
N ASN A 9 9.31 11.46 -21.85
CA ASN A 9 8.77 11.64 -20.50
C ASN A 9 7.37 12.27 -20.52
N GLN A 10 7.11 13.20 -21.44
CA GLN A 10 5.81 13.82 -21.57
C GLN A 10 4.73 12.85 -22.07
N GLN A 11 5.11 11.91 -22.94
CA GLN A 11 4.20 10.84 -23.37
C GLN A 11 3.91 9.88 -22.21
N GLU A 12 4.91 9.52 -21.40
CA GLU A 12 4.67 8.69 -20.20
C GLU A 12 3.71 9.37 -19.22
N ILE A 13 3.85 10.68 -18.98
CA ILE A 13 2.93 11.45 -18.12
C ILE A 13 1.50 11.39 -18.67
N ARG A 14 1.32 11.62 -19.97
CA ARG A 14 -0.02 11.54 -20.60
C ARG A 14 -0.62 10.14 -20.52
N MET A 15 0.21 9.10 -20.68
CA MET A 15 -0.23 7.71 -20.55
C MET A 15 -0.65 7.41 -19.13
N GLY A 16 0.13 7.80 -18.13
CA GLY A 16 -0.23 7.65 -16.72
C GLY A 16 -1.53 8.36 -16.35
N GLN A 17 -1.73 9.59 -16.83
CA GLN A 17 -2.97 10.32 -16.61
C GLN A 17 -4.19 9.65 -17.26
N ALA A 18 -4.04 9.16 -18.50
CA ALA A 18 -5.11 8.44 -19.20
C ALA A 18 -5.44 7.12 -18.47
N TRP A 19 -4.42 6.39 -18.05
CA TRP A 19 -4.56 5.17 -17.25
C TRP A 19 -5.29 5.46 -15.94
N LEU A 20 -4.87 6.48 -15.20
CA LEU A 20 -5.44 6.84 -13.91
C LEU A 20 -6.93 7.21 -14.03
N LYS A 21 -7.30 7.94 -15.09
CA LYS A 21 -8.70 8.26 -15.37
C LYS A 21 -9.53 7.00 -15.64
N MET A 22 -9.01 6.08 -16.45
CA MET A 22 -9.68 4.81 -16.75
C MET A 22 -9.76 3.94 -15.48
N PHE A 23 -8.67 3.85 -14.72
CA PHE A 23 -8.62 3.10 -13.47
C PHE A 23 -9.69 3.60 -12.47
N ARG A 24 -9.75 4.90 -12.22
CA ARG A 24 -10.72 5.53 -11.31
C ARG A 24 -12.18 5.39 -11.75
N SER A 25 -12.43 5.12 -13.04
CA SER A 25 -13.78 4.82 -13.52
C SER A 25 -14.23 3.37 -13.26
N GLN A 26 -13.30 2.47 -12.92
CA GLN A 26 -13.56 1.04 -12.75
C GLN A 26 -13.28 0.53 -11.33
N VAL A 27 -12.40 1.23 -10.61
CA VAL A 27 -11.92 0.80 -9.28
C VAL A 27 -12.23 1.86 -8.25
N THR A 28 -12.85 1.45 -7.16
CA THR A 28 -13.00 2.32 -5.99
C THR A 28 -11.71 2.31 -5.19
N GLU A 29 -11.05 3.46 -5.07
CA GLU A 29 -9.87 3.61 -4.22
C GLU A 29 -10.25 3.60 -2.74
N LEU A 30 -9.34 3.13 -1.89
CA LEU A 30 -9.46 3.29 -0.46
C LEU A 30 -9.11 4.74 -0.07
N ASN A 31 -10.13 5.52 0.24
CA ASN A 31 -10.00 6.94 0.63
C ASN A 31 -9.91 7.12 2.15
N ASP A 32 -8.96 6.41 2.78
CA ASP A 32 -8.67 6.62 4.20
C ASP A 32 -7.49 7.59 4.36
N PRO A 33 -7.69 8.76 5.02
CA PRO A 33 -6.66 9.80 5.05
C PRO A 33 -5.43 9.41 5.86
N LEU A 34 -5.55 8.51 6.84
CA LEU A 34 -4.42 8.02 7.63
C LEU A 34 -3.55 7.06 6.81
N ILE A 35 -4.18 6.11 6.15
CA ILE A 35 -3.47 5.13 5.31
C ILE A 35 -2.81 5.85 4.14
N LYS A 36 -3.55 6.73 3.47
CA LYS A 36 -3.04 7.49 2.33
C LYS A 36 -1.83 8.34 2.72
N SER A 37 -1.96 9.16 3.75
CA SER A 37 -0.84 9.99 4.24
C SER A 37 0.37 9.17 4.68
N TYR A 38 0.14 8.00 5.29
CA TYR A 38 1.22 7.11 5.68
C TYR A 38 1.98 6.56 4.47
N VAL A 39 1.26 6.02 3.48
CA VAL A 39 1.83 5.42 2.27
C VAL A 39 2.56 6.48 1.45
N GLU A 40 1.94 7.65 1.25
CA GLU A 40 2.56 8.78 0.56
C GLU A 40 3.89 9.18 1.22
N ASN A 41 3.87 9.42 2.54
CA ASN A 41 5.09 9.80 3.27
C ASN A 41 6.19 8.75 3.15
N LEU A 42 5.85 7.45 3.20
CA LEU A 42 6.83 6.38 3.07
C LEU A 42 7.41 6.33 1.65
N ILE A 43 6.56 6.39 0.62
CA ILE A 43 6.98 6.34 -0.79
C ILE A 43 7.80 7.58 -1.14
N TYR A 44 7.37 8.79 -0.75
CA TYR A 44 8.14 10.01 -0.98
C TYR A 44 9.48 9.99 -0.24
N ASN A 45 9.53 9.47 0.98
CA ASN A 45 10.81 9.28 1.67
C ASN A 45 11.75 8.35 0.88
N LEU A 46 11.26 7.20 0.40
CA LEU A 46 12.05 6.30 -0.43
C LEU A 46 12.47 6.96 -1.76
N ALA A 47 11.58 7.72 -2.38
CA ALA A 47 11.85 8.41 -3.65
C ALA A 47 13.02 9.38 -3.54
N THR A 48 13.22 10.05 -2.38
CA THR A 48 14.36 10.96 -2.17
C THR A 48 15.71 10.23 -2.21
N PHE A 49 15.73 8.93 -1.96
CA PHE A 49 16.95 8.09 -1.99
C PHE A 49 17.03 7.20 -3.24
N SER A 50 16.01 7.24 -4.10
CA SER A 50 15.96 6.50 -5.36
C SER A 50 16.61 7.27 -6.51
N GLU A 51 16.72 6.65 -7.67
CA GLU A 51 17.17 7.29 -8.90
C GLU A 51 16.03 7.98 -9.69
N LEU A 52 14.90 8.22 -9.04
CA LEU A 52 13.74 8.85 -9.69
C LEU A 52 14.02 10.34 -9.96
N SER A 53 14.03 10.73 -11.23
CA SER A 53 14.32 12.11 -11.66
C SER A 53 13.18 13.09 -11.41
N ASN A 54 11.94 12.62 -11.44
CA ASN A 54 10.74 13.42 -11.18
C ASN A 54 9.94 12.83 -10.01
N PRO A 55 9.96 13.46 -8.83
CA PRO A 55 9.30 12.95 -7.63
C PRO A 55 7.79 13.20 -7.61
N LYS A 56 7.18 13.74 -8.68
CA LYS A 56 5.73 13.91 -8.73
C LYS A 56 5.07 12.55 -8.93
N LEU A 57 4.53 12.00 -7.83
CA LEU A 57 3.89 10.69 -7.79
C LEU A 57 2.39 10.80 -7.52
N GLU A 58 1.63 9.94 -8.16
CA GLU A 58 0.22 9.69 -7.86
C GLU A 58 0.11 8.29 -7.21
N ILE A 59 -0.43 8.23 -6.01
CA ILE A 59 -0.48 6.99 -5.24
C ILE A 59 -1.92 6.52 -5.14
N VAL A 60 -2.17 5.28 -5.55
CA VAL A 60 -3.47 4.63 -5.61
C VAL A 60 -3.49 3.44 -4.66
N ILE A 61 -4.47 3.38 -3.76
CA ILE A 61 -4.64 2.29 -2.80
C ILE A 61 -5.92 1.55 -3.12
N VAL A 62 -5.80 0.26 -3.43
CA VAL A 62 -6.92 -0.59 -3.82
C VAL A 62 -7.33 -1.46 -2.63
N PRO A 63 -8.61 -1.44 -2.22
CA PRO A 63 -9.12 -2.32 -1.16
C PRO A 63 -9.26 -3.76 -1.70
N ASN A 64 -8.15 -4.49 -1.75
CA ASN A 64 -8.07 -5.87 -2.23
C ASN A 64 -7.15 -6.67 -1.30
N GLU A 65 -7.56 -7.91 -0.96
CA GLU A 65 -6.86 -8.79 -0.02
C GLU A 65 -5.62 -9.48 -0.63
N THR A 66 -5.41 -9.39 -1.94
CA THR A 66 -4.25 -10.00 -2.61
C THR A 66 -2.97 -9.19 -2.40
N ILE A 67 -1.81 -9.87 -2.53
CA ILE A 67 -0.53 -9.17 -2.63
C ILE A 67 -0.45 -8.57 -4.02
N ASN A 68 -0.44 -7.26 -4.11
CA ASN A 68 -0.15 -6.56 -5.35
C ASN A 68 0.44 -5.18 -5.09
N ALA A 69 1.38 -4.79 -5.97
CA ALA A 69 1.88 -3.44 -6.13
C ALA A 69 2.28 -3.28 -7.58
N PHE A 70 2.22 -2.09 -8.11
CA PHE A 70 2.52 -1.85 -9.51
C PHE A 70 2.95 -0.40 -9.75
N ALA A 71 3.82 -0.23 -10.73
CA ALA A 71 4.23 1.06 -11.23
C ALA A 71 3.72 1.28 -12.67
N VAL A 72 3.07 2.43 -12.91
CA VAL A 72 2.58 2.85 -14.23
C VAL A 72 3.40 4.05 -14.71
N PRO A 73 3.68 4.17 -16.01
CA PRO A 73 4.37 5.34 -16.56
C PRO A 73 3.75 6.66 -16.09
N GLY A 74 4.57 7.69 -16.02
CA GLY A 74 4.09 9.01 -15.59
C GLY A 74 4.01 9.20 -14.08
N GLY A 75 4.59 8.27 -13.29
CA GLY A 75 4.73 8.42 -11.85
C GLY A 75 3.56 7.90 -11.03
N VAL A 76 2.75 6.98 -11.57
CA VAL A 76 1.69 6.35 -10.79
C VAL A 76 2.20 5.11 -10.10
N ILE A 77 1.97 4.99 -8.80
CA ILE A 77 2.22 3.79 -7.99
C ILE A 77 0.91 3.32 -7.38
N GLY A 78 0.56 2.07 -7.63
CA GLY A 78 -0.60 1.43 -7.02
C GLY A 78 -0.18 0.32 -6.06
N LEU A 79 -1.03 0.06 -5.06
CA LEU A 79 -0.86 -1.08 -4.17
C LEU A 79 -2.22 -1.60 -3.69
N HIS A 80 -2.28 -2.89 -3.42
CA HIS A 80 -3.41 -3.52 -2.76
C HIS A 80 -3.23 -3.49 -1.23
N THR A 81 -4.34 -3.33 -0.51
CA THR A 81 -4.32 -3.37 0.97
C THR A 81 -3.82 -4.71 1.51
N GLY A 82 -3.99 -5.80 0.75
CA GLY A 82 -3.44 -7.11 1.10
C GLY A 82 -1.92 -7.11 1.30
N LEU A 83 -1.18 -6.19 0.67
CA LEU A 83 0.26 -6.05 0.92
C LEU A 83 0.57 -5.80 2.40
N PHE A 84 -0.30 -5.05 3.13
CA PHE A 84 -0.16 -4.87 4.58
C PHE A 84 -0.32 -6.19 5.35
N ASP A 85 -1.18 -7.10 4.89
CA ASP A 85 -1.40 -8.37 5.57
C ASP A 85 -0.17 -9.27 5.53
N TYR A 86 0.53 -9.27 4.42
CA TYR A 86 1.69 -10.13 4.18
C TYR A 86 3.01 -9.52 4.66
N ALA A 87 3.20 -8.21 4.52
CA ALA A 87 4.37 -7.54 5.06
C ALA A 87 4.25 -7.44 6.60
N GLU A 88 5.09 -8.17 7.32
CA GLU A 88 5.07 -8.21 8.79
C GLU A 88 5.70 -6.96 9.40
N THR A 89 6.64 -6.33 8.68
CA THR A 89 7.37 -5.14 9.11
C THR A 89 7.24 -4.01 8.10
N GLU A 90 7.45 -2.77 8.56
CA GLU A 90 7.49 -1.59 7.70
C GLU A 90 8.56 -1.72 6.61
N ASP A 91 9.71 -2.32 6.94
CA ASP A 91 10.80 -2.46 5.98
C ASP A 91 10.49 -3.49 4.90
N GLN A 92 9.72 -4.56 5.21
CA GLN A 92 9.22 -5.48 4.20
C GLN A 92 8.25 -4.77 3.24
N PHE A 93 7.33 -3.97 3.76
CA PHE A 93 6.43 -3.15 2.95
C PHE A 93 7.23 -2.14 2.10
N ALA A 94 8.18 -1.44 2.71
CA ALA A 94 9.04 -0.47 2.05
C ALA A 94 9.89 -1.09 0.93
N SER A 95 10.32 -2.35 1.08
CA SER A 95 11.12 -3.05 0.07
C SER A 95 10.35 -3.26 -1.24
N VAL A 96 9.04 -3.53 -1.16
CA VAL A 96 8.19 -3.63 -2.36
C VAL A 96 8.02 -2.25 -3.00
N MET A 97 7.79 -1.20 -2.21
CA MET A 97 7.67 0.16 -2.75
C MET A 97 8.99 0.65 -3.38
N ALA A 98 10.13 0.31 -2.81
CA ALA A 98 11.44 0.63 -3.37
C ALA A 98 11.69 -0.10 -4.71
N HIS A 99 11.19 -1.32 -4.86
CA HIS A 99 11.22 -2.08 -6.11
C HIS A 99 10.36 -1.41 -7.19
N GLU A 100 9.14 -0.97 -6.85
CA GLU A 100 8.27 -0.23 -7.79
C GLU A 100 8.87 1.12 -8.21
N LEU A 101 9.48 1.84 -7.27
CA LEU A 101 10.23 3.07 -7.58
C LEU A 101 11.39 2.82 -8.54
N ALA A 102 12.08 1.68 -8.41
CA ALA A 102 13.14 1.30 -9.34
C ALA A 102 12.59 1.04 -10.76
N HIS A 103 11.43 0.41 -10.90
CA HIS A 103 10.78 0.26 -12.20
C HIS A 103 10.44 1.61 -12.85
N LEU A 104 9.98 2.59 -12.08
CA LEU A 104 9.73 3.96 -12.58
C LEU A 104 11.02 4.67 -12.95
N SER A 105 12.02 4.66 -12.07
CA SER A 105 13.28 5.39 -12.27
C SER A 105 14.06 4.88 -13.50
N GLN A 106 14.00 3.57 -13.75
CA GLN A 106 14.65 2.93 -14.91
C GLN A 106 13.75 2.90 -16.15
N ARG A 107 12.55 3.47 -16.08
CA ARG A 107 11.61 3.54 -17.19
C ARG A 107 11.37 2.18 -17.85
N HIS A 108 11.26 1.11 -17.03
CA HIS A 108 11.17 -0.26 -17.54
C HIS A 108 9.99 -0.48 -18.48
N PHE A 109 8.90 0.24 -18.26
CA PHE A 109 7.74 0.20 -19.14
C PHE A 109 8.05 0.79 -20.53
N ALA A 110 8.67 1.98 -20.59
CA ALA A 110 9.03 2.62 -21.84
C ALA A 110 10.05 1.76 -22.64
N ARG A 111 11.08 1.27 -21.95
CA ARG A 111 12.11 0.36 -22.55
C ARG A 111 11.49 -0.94 -23.09
N ARG A 112 10.38 -1.37 -22.51
CA ARG A 112 9.62 -2.53 -22.99
C ARG A 112 8.86 -2.24 -24.26
N ILE A 113 8.19 -1.08 -24.35
CA ILE A 113 7.52 -0.64 -25.58
C ILE A 113 8.50 -0.57 -26.73
N GLU A 114 9.69 -0.03 -26.49
CA GLU A 114 10.74 0.05 -27.52
C GLU A 114 11.18 -1.30 -28.07
N LYS A 115 11.20 -2.31 -27.21
CA LYS A 115 11.56 -3.68 -27.60
C LYS A 115 10.41 -4.45 -28.28
N SER A 116 9.17 -4.00 -28.10
CA SER A 116 8.03 -4.61 -28.77
C SER A 116 8.01 -4.19 -30.25
N LYS A 117 7.81 -5.15 -31.16
CA LYS A 117 7.69 -4.86 -32.60
C LYS A 117 6.41 -4.09 -32.94
N ASP A 118 5.50 -3.99 -32.01
CA ASP A 118 4.19 -3.34 -32.12
C ASP A 118 4.26 -1.95 -31.48
N ASN A 119 4.84 -0.98 -32.18
CA ASN A 119 4.86 0.44 -31.80
C ASN A 119 3.51 1.15 -32.05
N SER A 120 2.41 0.40 -32.21
CA SER A 120 1.11 0.95 -32.48
C SER A 120 0.46 1.55 -31.22
N ILE A 121 -0.28 2.63 -31.37
CA ILE A 121 -1.09 3.25 -30.31
C ILE A 121 -2.08 2.22 -29.72
N THR A 122 -2.56 1.29 -30.54
CA THR A 122 -3.43 0.18 -30.15
C THR A 122 -2.73 -0.79 -29.18
N GLY A 123 -1.46 -1.14 -29.43
CA GLY A 123 -0.67 -1.99 -28.54
C GLY A 123 -0.43 -1.31 -27.17
N LEU A 124 -0.20 -0.02 -27.15
CA LEU A 124 -0.08 0.77 -25.91
C LEU A 124 -1.38 0.81 -25.11
N ALA A 125 -2.50 1.05 -25.78
CA ALA A 125 -3.82 1.06 -25.15
C ALA A 125 -4.16 -0.31 -24.55
N SER A 126 -3.82 -1.40 -25.26
CA SER A 126 -4.03 -2.77 -24.77
C SER A 126 -3.18 -3.10 -23.54
N LEU A 127 -1.93 -2.64 -23.50
CA LEU A 127 -1.06 -2.79 -22.31
C LEU A 127 -1.60 -2.04 -21.09
N LEU A 128 -2.08 -0.81 -21.30
CA LEU A 128 -2.66 -0.02 -20.21
C LEU A 128 -3.99 -0.62 -19.73
N ALA A 129 -4.83 -1.10 -20.64
CA ALA A 129 -6.06 -1.82 -20.30
C ALA A 129 -5.77 -3.12 -19.53
N GLY A 130 -4.75 -3.87 -19.93
CA GLY A 130 -4.28 -5.05 -19.22
C GLY A 130 -3.84 -4.77 -17.79
N LEU A 131 -3.16 -3.64 -17.54
CA LEU A 131 -2.79 -3.20 -16.20
C LEU A 131 -4.02 -2.84 -15.33
N VAL A 132 -5.07 -2.27 -15.93
CA VAL A 132 -6.33 -2.04 -15.20
C VAL A 132 -6.99 -3.37 -14.86
N LEU A 133 -7.11 -4.28 -15.82
CA LEU A 133 -7.69 -5.59 -15.60
C LEU A 133 -6.92 -6.39 -14.53
N ALA A 134 -5.59 -6.39 -14.57
CA ALA A 134 -4.76 -7.05 -13.58
C ALA A 134 -4.93 -6.46 -12.16
N SER A 135 -5.26 -5.18 -12.04
CA SER A 135 -5.49 -4.53 -10.75
C SER A 135 -6.94 -4.61 -10.23
N THR A 136 -7.89 -5.01 -11.09
CA THR A 136 -9.33 -5.01 -10.76
C THR A 136 -9.92 -6.39 -10.57
N LEU A 137 -9.38 -7.38 -11.26
CA LEU A 137 -9.91 -8.74 -11.25
C LEU A 137 -9.32 -9.48 -10.04
N GLY A 138 -10.12 -9.70 -9.00
CA GLY A 138 -9.79 -10.72 -8.01
C GLY A 138 -9.54 -12.08 -8.68
N GLY A 139 -8.72 -12.93 -8.10
CA GLY A 139 -8.17 -14.16 -8.69
C GLY A 139 -9.12 -15.02 -9.53
N ASP A 140 -10.44 -15.02 -9.26
CA ASP A 140 -11.42 -15.81 -10.01
C ASP A 140 -11.79 -15.20 -11.37
N ALA A 141 -11.84 -13.88 -11.48
CA ALA A 141 -12.14 -13.20 -12.75
C ALA A 141 -10.90 -13.09 -13.66
N ALA A 142 -9.69 -12.96 -13.06
CA ALA A 142 -8.43 -13.07 -13.79
C ALA A 142 -8.29 -14.48 -14.41
N MET A 143 -8.66 -15.54 -13.69
CA MET A 143 -8.66 -16.91 -14.20
C MET A 143 -9.70 -17.14 -15.30
N ALA A 144 -10.89 -16.53 -15.21
CA ALA A 144 -11.89 -16.62 -16.28
C ALA A 144 -11.41 -15.94 -17.58
N ALA A 145 -10.66 -14.84 -17.47
CA ALA A 145 -10.04 -14.18 -18.61
C ALA A 145 -8.87 -15.01 -19.20
N ILE A 146 -8.10 -15.71 -18.36
CA ILE A 146 -7.01 -16.62 -18.76
C ILE A 146 -7.56 -17.84 -19.51
N THR A 147 -8.69 -18.43 -19.07
CA THR A 147 -9.34 -19.55 -19.77
C THR A 147 -9.91 -19.16 -21.12
N ALA A 148 -10.20 -17.88 -21.37
CA ALA A 148 -10.65 -17.39 -22.67
C ALA A 148 -9.53 -17.22 -23.73
N GLY A 149 -8.28 -17.58 -23.41
CA GLY A 149 -7.13 -17.56 -24.35
C GLY A 149 -6.58 -16.19 -24.70
N GLN A 150 -7.28 -15.11 -24.33
CA GLN A 150 -6.85 -13.73 -24.58
C GLN A 150 -5.94 -13.20 -23.47
N ALA A 151 -6.07 -13.72 -22.25
CA ALA A 151 -5.33 -13.25 -21.10
C ALA A 151 -3.90 -13.80 -21.05
N TYR A 152 -3.60 -14.96 -21.62
CA TYR A 152 -2.25 -15.51 -21.66
C TYR A 152 -1.28 -14.60 -22.45
N SER A 153 -1.76 -13.98 -23.53
CA SER A 153 -0.97 -12.99 -24.26
C SER A 153 -0.83 -11.67 -23.49
N ALA A 154 -1.88 -11.24 -22.77
CA ALA A 154 -1.86 -10.06 -21.95
C ALA A 154 -0.93 -10.22 -20.72
N GLU A 155 -0.98 -11.37 -20.05
CA GLU A 155 -0.09 -11.69 -18.92
C GLU A 155 1.39 -11.68 -19.33
N ASN A 156 1.74 -12.35 -20.43
CA ASN A 156 3.09 -12.32 -20.97
C ASN A 156 3.51 -10.90 -21.43
N GLN A 157 2.55 -10.09 -21.86
CA GLN A 157 2.78 -8.70 -22.20
C GLN A 157 2.99 -7.82 -20.96
N LEU A 158 2.45 -8.14 -19.79
CA LEU A 158 2.62 -7.39 -18.55
C LEU A 158 3.87 -7.80 -17.77
N ARG A 159 4.38 -8.99 -18.00
CA ARG A 159 5.53 -9.53 -17.27
C ARG A 159 6.82 -8.80 -17.62
N TYR A 160 7.48 -8.24 -16.62
CA TYR A 160 8.81 -7.64 -16.80
C TYR A 160 9.86 -8.70 -17.14
N SER A 161 10.88 -8.30 -17.93
CA SER A 161 11.96 -9.21 -18.24
C SER A 161 12.78 -9.55 -16.99
N ARG A 162 13.41 -10.74 -16.98
CA ARG A 162 14.29 -11.14 -15.87
C ARG A 162 15.43 -10.15 -15.61
N SER A 163 15.89 -9.43 -16.62
CA SER A 163 16.92 -8.39 -16.47
C SER A 163 16.36 -7.15 -15.78
N ASN A 164 15.13 -6.72 -16.12
CA ASN A 164 14.45 -5.59 -15.48
C ASN A 164 14.18 -5.89 -14.00
N GLU A 165 13.74 -7.13 -13.68
CA GLU A 165 13.53 -7.55 -12.31
C GLU A 165 14.83 -7.50 -11.47
N LYS A 166 15.93 -8.03 -12.01
CA LYS A 166 17.25 -7.98 -11.34
C LYS A 166 17.75 -6.54 -11.14
N GLU A 167 17.50 -5.67 -12.12
CA GLU A 167 17.83 -4.25 -12.03
C GLU A 167 17.01 -3.56 -10.95
N ALA A 168 15.69 -3.78 -10.93
CA ALA A 168 14.79 -3.24 -9.92
C ALA A 168 15.10 -3.76 -8.51
N ASP A 169 15.42 -5.05 -8.35
CA ASP A 169 15.85 -5.62 -7.07
C ASP A 169 17.09 -4.94 -6.53
N ARG A 170 18.10 -4.75 -7.39
CA ARG A 170 19.36 -4.11 -6.99
C ARG A 170 19.16 -2.66 -6.59
N LEU A 171 18.47 -1.88 -7.41
CA LEU A 171 18.25 -0.45 -7.15
C LEU A 171 17.29 -0.22 -5.99
N GLY A 172 16.26 -1.07 -5.84
CA GLY A 172 15.36 -1.05 -4.69
C GLY A 172 16.12 -1.33 -3.38
N LEU A 173 17.02 -2.31 -3.38
CA LEU A 173 17.87 -2.62 -2.24
C LEU A 173 18.83 -1.46 -1.90
N ASP A 174 19.42 -0.82 -2.91
CA ASP A 174 20.28 0.37 -2.72
C ASP A 174 19.47 1.55 -2.16
N THR A 175 18.25 1.74 -2.62
CA THR A 175 17.30 2.74 -2.07
C THR A 175 17.00 2.46 -0.60
N MET A 176 16.71 1.20 -0.22
CA MET A 176 16.50 0.81 1.17
C MET A 176 17.71 1.14 2.05
N LYS A 177 18.92 0.82 1.60
CA LYS A 177 20.17 1.13 2.32
C LYS A 177 20.36 2.62 2.54
N LYS A 178 20.22 3.43 1.48
CA LYS A 178 20.35 4.89 1.52
C LYS A 178 19.29 5.54 2.44
N ALA A 179 18.07 5.00 2.45
CA ALA A 179 16.99 5.41 3.33
C ALA A 179 17.16 4.95 4.79
N GLY A 180 18.25 4.24 5.13
CA GLY A 180 18.53 3.75 6.48
C GLY A 180 17.63 2.61 6.95
N ARG A 181 16.97 1.90 6.02
CA ARG A 181 16.07 0.78 6.26
C ARG A 181 16.81 -0.55 6.23
N ASP A 182 16.20 -1.60 6.79
CA ASP A 182 16.79 -2.95 6.76
C ASP A 182 16.76 -3.54 5.33
N PRO A 183 17.90 -3.64 4.64
CA PRO A 183 17.93 -4.18 3.29
C PRO A 183 17.60 -5.67 3.22
N ARG A 184 17.73 -6.41 4.35
CA ARG A 184 17.36 -7.84 4.46
C ARG A 184 15.87 -8.06 4.33
N ALA A 185 15.06 -7.03 4.54
CA ALA A 185 13.62 -7.07 4.41
C ALA A 185 13.16 -7.46 2.98
N SER A 186 13.95 -7.12 1.95
CA SER A 186 13.68 -7.54 0.57
C SER A 186 13.71 -9.06 0.41
N ALA A 187 14.76 -9.72 0.96
CA ALA A 187 14.86 -11.17 0.92
C ALA A 187 13.75 -11.84 1.77
N GLN A 188 13.42 -11.26 2.93
CA GLN A 188 12.33 -11.75 3.78
C GLN A 188 10.98 -11.66 3.06
N MET A 189 10.73 -10.58 2.32
CA MET A 189 9.50 -10.42 1.55
C MET A 189 9.43 -11.44 0.41
N PHE A 190 10.54 -11.72 -0.28
CA PHE A 190 10.60 -12.79 -1.28
C PHE A 190 10.31 -14.17 -0.67
N GLU A 191 10.79 -14.47 0.54
CA GLU A 191 10.45 -15.71 1.24
C GLU A 191 8.96 -15.84 1.53
N ILE A 192 8.33 -14.74 1.97
CA ILE A 192 6.88 -14.69 2.19
C ILE A 192 6.14 -14.96 0.88
N MET A 193 6.52 -14.28 -0.20
CA MET A 193 5.90 -14.45 -1.52
C MET A 193 6.05 -15.87 -2.06
N LEU A 194 7.23 -16.48 -1.94
CA LEU A 194 7.47 -17.87 -2.38
C LEU A 194 6.66 -18.88 -1.56
N LYS A 195 6.47 -18.64 -0.25
CA LYS A 195 5.58 -19.46 0.57
C LYS A 195 4.14 -19.38 0.10
N GLN A 196 3.67 -18.19 -0.30
CA GLN A 196 2.32 -18.02 -0.83
C GLN A 196 2.12 -18.78 -2.15
N VAL A 197 3.09 -18.75 -3.08
CA VAL A 197 3.02 -19.55 -4.32
C VAL A 197 2.81 -21.04 -4.01
N ARG A 198 3.57 -21.57 -3.05
CA ARG A 198 3.44 -22.99 -2.64
C ARG A 198 2.09 -23.30 -2.01
N HIS A 199 1.44 -22.32 -1.40
CA HIS A 199 0.14 -22.50 -0.71
C HIS A 199 -1.05 -22.40 -1.66
N PHE A 200 -0.98 -21.48 -2.65
CA PHE A 200 -2.05 -21.23 -3.62
C PHE A 200 -1.96 -22.09 -4.89
N GLY A 201 -0.89 -22.89 -5.07
CA GLY A 201 -0.69 -23.78 -6.21
C GLY A 201 -0.76 -23.02 -7.55
N ASP A 202 -1.72 -23.38 -8.40
CA ASP A 202 -1.85 -22.82 -9.75
C ASP A 202 -2.39 -21.37 -9.78
N ARG A 203 -2.67 -20.75 -8.65
CA ARG A 203 -3.19 -19.38 -8.53
C ARG A 203 -2.24 -18.46 -7.75
N PRO A 204 -1.08 -18.07 -8.31
CA PRO A 204 -0.17 -17.18 -7.63
C PRO A 204 -0.81 -15.80 -7.42
N PRO A 205 -0.42 -15.05 -6.36
CA PRO A 205 -0.79 -13.65 -6.20
C PRO A 205 -0.46 -12.82 -7.43
N GLU A 206 -1.29 -11.83 -7.75
CA GLU A 206 -1.18 -10.98 -8.96
C GLU A 206 0.19 -10.33 -9.12
N PHE A 207 0.80 -9.87 -8.01
CA PHE A 207 2.16 -9.35 -8.03
C PHE A 207 3.16 -10.32 -8.67
N LEU A 208 3.00 -11.61 -8.44
CA LEU A 208 3.92 -12.64 -8.96
C LEU A 208 3.68 -12.99 -10.43
N LEU A 209 2.55 -12.58 -10.99
CA LEU A 209 2.29 -12.69 -12.42
C LEU A 209 3.11 -11.65 -13.20
N THR A 210 3.20 -10.43 -12.69
CA THR A 210 3.97 -9.32 -13.29
C THR A 210 5.44 -9.32 -12.88
N HIS A 211 5.73 -9.70 -11.62
CA HIS A 211 7.05 -9.73 -10.98
C HIS A 211 7.37 -11.12 -10.44
N PRO A 212 7.72 -12.10 -11.30
CA PRO A 212 7.98 -13.45 -10.84
C PRO A 212 9.14 -13.51 -9.83
N VAL A 213 8.83 -13.94 -8.62
CA VAL A 213 9.86 -14.22 -7.62
C VAL A 213 10.41 -15.63 -7.86
N THR A 214 11.73 -15.73 -7.99
CA THR A 214 12.45 -16.99 -8.19
C THR A 214 13.43 -17.23 -7.05
N GLU A 215 13.81 -18.48 -6.82
CA GLU A 215 14.85 -18.83 -5.85
C GLU A 215 16.17 -18.09 -6.14
N ASN A 216 16.47 -17.80 -7.42
CA ASN A 216 17.65 -17.03 -7.82
C ASN A 216 17.57 -15.56 -7.36
N ARG A 217 16.39 -14.90 -7.44
CA ARG A 217 16.21 -13.53 -6.92
C ARG A 217 16.36 -13.51 -5.39
N LEU A 218 15.78 -14.48 -4.71
CA LEU A 218 15.94 -14.64 -3.27
C LEU A 218 17.40 -14.84 -2.88
N ALA A 219 18.13 -15.73 -3.57
CA ALA A 219 19.53 -15.99 -3.31
C ALA A 219 20.40 -14.75 -3.55
N ASP A 220 20.16 -13.99 -4.64
CA ASP A 220 20.89 -12.74 -4.93
C ASP A 220 20.62 -11.67 -3.85
N ALA A 221 19.35 -11.48 -3.43
CA ALA A 221 19.00 -10.54 -2.36
C ALA A 221 19.69 -10.90 -1.03
N LYS A 222 19.73 -12.19 -0.67
CA LYS A 222 20.46 -12.67 0.51
C LYS A 222 21.95 -12.40 0.39
N ALA A 223 22.58 -12.76 -0.73
CA ALA A 223 24.00 -12.57 -0.95
C ALA A 223 24.43 -11.10 -0.83
N ARG A 224 23.64 -10.16 -1.39
CA ARG A 224 23.92 -8.73 -1.33
C ARG A 224 23.78 -8.11 0.07
N THR A 225 23.15 -8.82 1.00
CA THR A 225 22.95 -8.35 2.36
C THR A 225 23.76 -9.09 3.41
N LEU A 226 24.56 -10.10 3.00
CA LEU A 226 25.41 -10.89 3.90
C LEU A 226 26.44 -10.06 4.66
N SER A 227 27.06 -9.08 3.98
CA SER A 227 28.09 -8.19 4.55
C SER A 227 27.54 -7.01 5.31
N GLU A 228 26.21 -6.82 5.30
CA GLU A 228 25.59 -5.70 6.01
C GLU A 228 25.67 -5.87 7.53
N PRO A 229 26.03 -4.82 8.27
CA PRO A 229 26.06 -4.88 9.72
C PRO A 229 24.71 -5.31 10.28
N ARG A 230 24.71 -6.17 11.29
CA ARG A 230 23.49 -6.51 12.03
C ARG A 230 23.06 -5.30 12.87
N LYS A 231 22.21 -4.46 12.31
CA LYS A 231 21.54 -3.38 13.03
C LYS A 231 20.22 -3.90 13.60
N PHE A 232 19.87 -3.41 14.78
CA PHE A 232 18.55 -3.62 15.33
C PHE A 232 17.60 -2.60 14.70
N PHE A 233 16.57 -3.07 14.02
CA PHE A 233 15.50 -2.24 13.49
C PHE A 233 14.28 -2.40 14.39
N SER A 234 13.85 -1.32 15.02
CA SER A 234 12.69 -1.36 15.90
C SER A 234 11.40 -1.56 15.10
N LYS A 235 10.46 -2.32 15.68
CA LYS A 235 9.13 -2.45 15.07
C LYS A 235 8.43 -1.10 15.06
N SER A 236 8.02 -0.61 13.88
CA SER A 236 7.29 0.63 13.73
C SER A 236 5.87 0.49 14.28
N THR A 237 5.58 1.15 15.41
CA THR A 237 4.22 1.21 15.95
C THR A 237 3.26 1.88 14.97
N LYS A 238 3.75 2.89 14.24
CA LYS A 238 2.96 3.57 13.20
C LYS A 238 2.53 2.59 12.11
N TYR A 239 3.45 1.75 11.64
CA TYR A 239 3.13 0.70 10.67
C TYR A 239 2.08 -0.28 11.20
N GLN A 240 2.23 -0.73 12.45
CA GLN A 240 1.26 -1.65 13.07
C GLN A 240 -0.15 -1.07 13.14
N ILE A 241 -0.28 0.22 13.44
CA ILE A 241 -1.56 0.94 13.44
C ILE A 241 -2.16 0.95 12.03
N ILE A 242 -1.38 1.35 11.02
CA ILE A 242 -1.85 1.46 9.64
C ILE A 242 -2.22 0.08 9.07
N LYS A 243 -1.39 -0.94 9.32
CA LYS A 243 -1.68 -2.33 8.96
C LYS A 243 -3.00 -2.82 9.57
N ALA A 244 -3.20 -2.60 10.86
CA ALA A 244 -4.44 -2.99 11.54
C ALA A 244 -5.65 -2.22 10.99
N ARG A 245 -5.50 -0.90 10.75
CA ARG A 245 -6.56 -0.07 10.15
C ARG A 245 -6.93 -0.55 8.75
N ALA A 246 -5.96 -0.77 7.88
CA ALA A 246 -6.19 -1.29 6.52
C ALA A 246 -6.99 -2.60 6.58
N LYS A 247 -6.58 -3.52 7.46
CA LYS A 247 -7.28 -4.80 7.64
C LYS A 247 -8.72 -4.64 8.12
N VAL A 248 -8.98 -3.77 9.08
CA VAL A 248 -10.34 -3.53 9.59
C VAL A 248 -11.23 -2.88 8.53
N LEU A 249 -10.70 -1.95 7.74
CA LEU A 249 -11.47 -1.25 6.71
C LEU A 249 -11.85 -2.15 5.53
N THR A 250 -11.05 -3.17 5.24
CA THR A 250 -11.25 -4.06 4.08
C THR A 250 -11.80 -5.44 4.44
N SER A 251 -11.85 -5.78 5.72
CA SER A 251 -12.38 -7.08 6.17
C SER A 251 -13.86 -7.22 5.92
N LYS A 252 -14.24 -8.35 5.33
CA LYS A 252 -15.64 -8.76 5.15
C LYS A 252 -16.21 -9.51 6.35
N ASP A 253 -15.36 -10.04 7.24
CA ASP A 253 -15.75 -10.80 8.44
C ASP A 253 -15.11 -10.19 9.68
N LEU A 254 -15.81 -9.19 10.23
CA LEU A 254 -15.38 -8.49 11.45
C LEU A 254 -15.42 -9.40 12.69
N THR A 255 -16.30 -10.40 12.73
CA THR A 255 -16.40 -11.33 13.85
C THR A 255 -15.16 -12.24 13.94
N ASN A 256 -14.73 -12.79 12.82
CA ASN A 256 -13.49 -13.56 12.76
C ASN A 256 -12.28 -12.66 13.06
N LEU A 257 -12.27 -11.43 12.56
CA LEU A 257 -11.19 -10.48 12.82
C LEU A 257 -11.10 -10.11 14.31
N GLU A 258 -12.24 -9.91 15.00
CA GLU A 258 -12.28 -9.76 16.46
C GLU A 258 -11.58 -10.93 17.16
N ARG A 259 -11.94 -12.16 16.80
CA ARG A 259 -11.36 -13.37 17.38
C ARG A 259 -9.84 -13.43 17.17
N LEU A 260 -9.37 -13.08 15.98
CA LEU A 260 -7.95 -13.05 15.64
C LEU A 260 -7.19 -12.01 16.49
N TYR A 261 -7.71 -10.80 16.64
CA TYR A 261 -7.08 -9.76 17.47
C TYR A 261 -7.08 -10.13 18.96
N ARG A 262 -8.18 -10.68 19.48
CA ARG A 262 -8.23 -11.16 20.86
C ARG A 262 -7.19 -12.26 21.14
N ASN A 263 -7.03 -13.20 20.20
CA ASN A 263 -6.01 -14.23 20.30
C ASN A 263 -4.59 -13.65 20.24
N ALA A 264 -4.33 -12.72 19.33
CA ALA A 264 -3.03 -12.05 19.21
C ALA A 264 -2.65 -11.30 20.50
N ILE A 265 -3.61 -10.65 21.16
CA ILE A 265 -3.39 -9.95 22.42
C ILE A 265 -3.06 -10.95 23.55
N LYS A 266 -3.74 -12.10 23.57
CA LYS A 266 -3.51 -13.15 24.61
C LYS A 266 -2.17 -13.85 24.45
N THR A 267 -1.73 -14.10 23.23
CA THR A 267 -0.54 -14.94 22.94
C THR A 267 0.74 -14.11 22.82
N SER A 268 0.65 -12.80 22.59
CA SER A 268 1.81 -11.92 22.48
C SER A 268 2.37 -11.55 23.85
N ARG A 269 3.67 -11.81 24.08
CA ARG A 269 4.38 -11.31 25.27
C ARG A 269 4.44 -9.78 25.32
N ASP A 270 4.62 -9.16 24.17
CA ASP A 270 4.51 -7.70 23.98
C ASP A 270 3.06 -7.43 23.57
N LYS A 271 2.21 -6.96 24.48
CA LYS A 271 0.82 -6.59 24.20
C LYS A 271 0.75 -5.93 22.83
N SER A 272 0.41 -6.71 21.80
CA SER A 272 0.49 -6.26 20.40
C SER A 272 -0.32 -4.98 20.22
N PHE A 273 0.36 -3.85 20.16
CA PHE A 273 -0.25 -2.53 20.07
C PHE A 273 -1.20 -2.45 18.86
N GLY A 274 -0.74 -2.97 17.70
CA GLY A 274 -1.57 -3.04 16.50
C GLY A 274 -2.82 -3.89 16.67
N ALA A 275 -2.74 -5.01 17.44
CA ALA A 275 -3.90 -5.85 17.69
C ALA A 275 -4.91 -5.18 18.64
N GLN A 276 -4.46 -4.45 19.66
CA GLN A 276 -5.33 -3.66 20.53
C GLN A 276 -6.03 -2.54 19.76
N TYR A 277 -5.26 -1.81 18.95
CA TYR A 277 -5.82 -0.78 18.07
C TYR A 277 -6.84 -1.35 17.08
N GLY A 278 -6.50 -2.43 16.38
CA GLY A 278 -7.41 -3.10 15.45
C GLY A 278 -8.67 -3.61 16.14
N LEU A 279 -8.54 -4.20 17.34
CA LEU A 279 -9.68 -4.67 18.13
C LEU A 279 -10.61 -3.51 18.51
N SER A 280 -10.09 -2.36 18.91
CA SER A 280 -10.91 -1.17 19.21
C SER A 280 -11.72 -0.74 17.99
N LEU A 281 -11.11 -0.68 16.79
CA LEU A 281 -11.82 -0.34 15.56
C LEU A 281 -12.87 -1.37 15.16
N VAL A 282 -12.56 -2.67 15.27
CA VAL A 282 -13.51 -3.76 14.99
C VAL A 282 -14.72 -3.67 15.91
N LEU A 283 -14.52 -3.47 17.22
CA LEU A 283 -15.58 -3.35 18.18
C LEU A 283 -16.47 -2.13 17.90
N SER A 284 -15.88 -1.01 17.49
CA SER A 284 -16.64 0.18 17.06
C SER A 284 -17.54 -0.13 15.86
N LYS A 285 -17.00 -0.81 14.84
CA LYS A 285 -17.77 -1.23 13.66
C LYS A 285 -18.87 -2.25 13.98
N LEU A 286 -18.71 -3.03 15.05
CA LEU A 286 -19.71 -3.96 15.58
C LEU A 286 -20.70 -3.28 16.56
N ASN A 287 -20.72 -1.94 16.64
CA ASN A 287 -21.54 -1.13 17.53
C ASN A 287 -21.30 -1.40 19.05
N ARG A 288 -20.17 -2.01 19.41
CA ARG A 288 -19.75 -2.26 20.80
C ARG A 288 -18.90 -1.10 21.32
N HIS A 289 -19.47 0.09 21.29
CA HIS A 289 -18.76 1.37 21.50
C HIS A 289 -18.08 1.48 22.88
N SER A 290 -18.70 0.96 23.95
CA SER A 290 -18.11 0.99 25.31
C SER A 290 -16.85 0.15 25.41
N GLU A 291 -16.84 -1.04 24.82
CA GLU A 291 -15.67 -1.89 24.81
C GLU A 291 -14.55 -1.31 23.89
N ALA A 292 -14.94 -0.77 22.74
CA ALA A 292 -14.02 -0.10 21.83
C ALA A 292 -13.31 1.07 22.54
N ARG A 293 -14.06 1.89 23.27
CA ARG A 293 -13.54 3.01 24.05
C ARG A 293 -12.58 2.55 25.14
N PHE A 294 -12.96 1.54 25.92
CA PHE A 294 -12.12 1.00 26.98
C PHE A 294 -10.73 0.57 26.48
N ILE A 295 -10.69 -0.10 25.32
CA ILE A 295 -9.40 -0.52 24.72
C ILE A 295 -8.62 0.69 24.18
N MET A 296 -9.31 1.65 23.52
CA MET A 296 -8.66 2.86 23.01
C MET A 296 -8.03 3.68 24.12
N ASP A 297 -8.72 3.85 25.26
CA ASP A 297 -8.23 4.59 26.42
C ASP A 297 -6.95 3.95 26.99
N GLN A 298 -6.86 2.62 27.02
CA GLN A 298 -5.65 1.92 27.43
C GLN A 298 -4.45 2.23 26.50
N ILE A 299 -4.70 2.30 25.18
CA ILE A 299 -3.65 2.59 24.20
C ILE A 299 -3.21 4.04 24.28
N LEU A 300 -4.15 4.97 24.46
CA LEU A 300 -3.86 6.41 24.62
C LEU A 300 -3.04 6.68 25.87
N ASN A 301 -3.38 6.03 26.99
CA ASN A 301 -2.66 6.17 28.28
C ASN A 301 -1.25 5.56 28.25
N ALA A 302 -0.94 4.68 27.31
CA ALA A 302 0.41 4.13 27.13
C ALA A 302 1.42 5.15 26.54
N GLY A 303 1.05 6.41 26.38
CA GLY A 303 1.98 7.52 26.21
C GLY A 303 2.44 7.84 24.80
N SER A 304 1.84 7.30 23.76
CA SER A 304 2.21 7.67 22.39
C SER A 304 1.14 8.53 21.73
N GLU A 305 1.21 9.84 21.90
CA GLU A 305 0.45 10.80 21.11
C GLU A 305 0.83 10.71 19.62
N LYS A 306 0.21 9.82 18.90
CA LYS A 306 0.35 9.73 17.44
C LYS A 306 -0.93 10.22 16.82
N ILE A 307 -0.79 11.02 15.79
CA ILE A 307 -1.93 11.61 15.07
C ILE A 307 -2.97 10.56 14.67
N ALA A 308 -2.53 9.34 14.34
CA ALA A 308 -3.42 8.23 14.01
C ALA A 308 -4.29 7.79 15.19
N LEU A 309 -3.77 7.82 16.42
CA LEU A 309 -4.55 7.49 17.62
C LEU A 309 -5.54 8.60 17.96
N VAL A 310 -5.11 9.86 17.85
CA VAL A 310 -5.99 11.02 18.06
C VAL A 310 -7.14 11.01 17.05
N TYR A 311 -6.82 10.75 15.79
CA TYR A 311 -7.83 10.60 14.73
C TYR A 311 -8.84 9.51 15.07
N SER A 312 -8.36 8.30 15.39
CA SER A 312 -9.24 7.16 15.65
C SER A 312 -10.02 7.30 16.96
N ASP A 313 -9.47 7.99 17.96
CA ASP A 313 -10.18 8.34 19.18
C ASP A 313 -11.40 9.25 18.90
N ILE A 314 -11.24 10.21 18.00
CA ILE A 314 -12.32 11.09 17.54
C ILE A 314 -13.34 10.29 16.71
N GLU A 315 -12.86 9.47 15.78
CA GLU A 315 -13.69 8.61 14.93
C GLU A 315 -14.58 7.67 15.78
N LEU A 316 -14.06 7.12 16.88
CA LEU A 316 -14.87 6.34 17.82
C LEU A 316 -16.00 7.15 18.48
N ASP A 317 -15.79 8.43 18.75
CA ASP A 317 -16.83 9.28 19.30
C ASP A 317 -17.90 9.61 18.24
N LEU A 318 -17.51 9.86 17.01
CA LEU A 318 -18.45 10.04 15.90
C LEU A 318 -19.30 8.78 15.68
N ASN A 319 -18.67 7.61 15.57
CA ASN A 319 -19.35 6.33 15.41
C ASN A 319 -20.32 6.00 16.56
N ALA A 320 -20.05 6.52 17.76
CA ALA A 320 -20.91 6.38 18.94
C ALA A 320 -21.95 7.51 19.06
N SER A 321 -22.10 8.37 18.05
CA SER A 321 -22.99 9.56 18.05
C SER A 321 -22.69 10.55 19.18
N ARG A 322 -21.46 10.57 19.71
CA ARG A 322 -21.00 11.53 20.73
C ARG A 322 -20.45 12.79 20.08
N ILE A 323 -21.28 13.44 19.29
CA ILE A 323 -20.88 14.51 18.36
C ILE A 323 -20.19 15.68 19.07
N THR A 324 -20.76 16.19 20.18
CA THR A 324 -20.17 17.32 20.94
C THR A 324 -18.75 16.98 21.40
N VAL A 325 -18.56 15.77 21.95
CA VAL A 325 -17.24 15.30 22.40
C VAL A 325 -16.26 15.22 21.25
N ALA A 326 -16.71 14.70 20.10
CA ALA A 326 -15.90 14.61 18.88
C ALA A 326 -15.44 16.00 18.41
N PHE A 327 -16.34 16.99 18.33
CA PHE A 327 -15.99 18.36 17.95
C PHE A 327 -14.98 19.02 18.91
N ASP A 328 -15.16 18.85 20.22
CA ASP A 328 -14.20 19.36 21.18
C ASP A 328 -12.81 18.74 21.02
N LYS A 329 -12.73 17.43 20.77
CA LYS A 329 -11.50 16.74 20.49
C LYS A 329 -10.86 17.21 19.17
N ILE A 330 -11.64 17.37 18.09
CA ILE A 330 -11.18 17.91 16.80
C ILE A 330 -10.60 19.29 17.00
N LYS A 331 -11.31 20.19 17.67
CA LYS A 331 -10.85 21.55 17.96
C LYS A 331 -9.51 21.57 18.72
N ASN A 332 -9.38 20.72 19.74
CA ASN A 332 -8.15 20.63 20.52
C ASN A 332 -7.00 20.00 19.71
N ALA A 333 -7.27 18.98 18.91
CA ALA A 333 -6.29 18.37 18.03
C ALA A 333 -5.78 19.35 16.95
N LEU A 334 -6.68 20.13 16.34
CA LEU A 334 -6.31 21.12 15.34
C LEU A 334 -5.55 22.33 15.92
N LYS A 335 -5.74 22.67 17.20
CA LYS A 335 -4.84 23.65 17.88
C LYS A 335 -3.39 23.18 17.89
N LYS A 336 -3.16 21.88 18.11
CA LYS A 336 -1.82 21.28 18.15
C LYS A 336 -1.26 20.98 16.76
N TYR A 337 -2.15 20.63 15.81
CA TYR A 337 -1.80 20.22 14.44
C TYR A 337 -2.68 20.95 13.40
N PRO A 338 -2.54 22.28 13.25
CA PRO A 338 -3.48 23.11 12.50
C PRO A 338 -3.60 22.74 11.00
N ASN A 339 -2.53 22.25 10.40
CA ASN A 339 -2.45 21.90 8.97
C ASN A 339 -2.50 20.39 8.72
N ASN A 340 -2.93 19.59 9.69
CA ASN A 340 -3.01 18.16 9.49
C ASN A 340 -4.22 17.77 8.64
N VAL A 341 -3.96 17.32 7.42
CA VAL A 341 -4.98 17.00 6.42
C VAL A 341 -5.97 15.94 6.93
N SER A 342 -5.51 14.92 7.64
CA SER A 342 -6.41 13.87 8.17
C SER A 342 -7.40 14.42 9.20
N LEU A 343 -6.96 15.33 10.09
CA LEU A 343 -7.86 15.96 11.07
C LEU A 343 -8.82 16.95 10.40
N LEU A 344 -8.35 17.68 9.37
CA LEU A 344 -9.21 18.57 8.59
C LEU A 344 -10.27 17.79 7.82
N SER A 345 -9.93 16.64 7.24
CA SER A 345 -10.88 15.75 6.58
C SER A 345 -11.92 15.23 7.57
N LEU A 346 -11.48 14.78 8.76
CA LEU A 346 -12.39 14.30 9.81
C LEU A 346 -13.34 15.41 10.30
N ARG A 347 -12.86 16.65 10.39
CA ARG A 347 -13.71 17.80 10.70
C ARG A 347 -14.78 18.03 9.63
N ALA A 348 -14.39 17.97 8.36
CA ALA A 348 -15.32 18.13 7.25
C ALA A 348 -16.38 17.02 7.24
N GLU A 349 -15.98 15.77 7.48
CA GLU A 349 -16.89 14.62 7.61
C GLU A 349 -17.87 14.81 8.76
N ALA A 350 -17.39 15.22 9.94
CA ALA A 350 -18.23 15.46 11.10
C ALA A 350 -19.27 16.58 10.87
N PHE A 351 -18.90 17.65 10.16
CA PHE A 351 -19.85 18.68 9.76
C PHE A 351 -20.87 18.19 8.74
N TRP A 352 -20.40 17.36 7.79
CA TRP A 352 -21.28 16.75 6.79
C TRP A 352 -22.34 15.85 7.42
N GLU A 353 -21.95 14.97 8.33
CA GLU A 353 -22.87 14.07 9.03
C GLU A 353 -23.87 14.80 9.92
N THR A 354 -23.52 15.99 10.39
CA THR A 354 -24.41 16.81 11.26
C THR A 354 -25.18 17.89 10.50
N GLU A 355 -25.09 17.91 9.17
CA GLU A 355 -25.73 18.95 8.31
C GLU A 355 -25.30 20.39 8.65
N GLN A 356 -24.17 20.56 9.33
CA GLN A 356 -23.65 21.87 9.73
C GLN A 356 -22.70 22.46 8.67
N TYR A 357 -23.09 22.42 7.40
CA TYR A 357 -22.27 22.86 6.27
C TYR A 357 -21.78 24.30 6.35
N GLN A 358 -22.53 25.19 7.03
CA GLN A 358 -22.18 26.60 7.18
C GLN A 358 -20.85 26.81 7.92
N ASN A 359 -20.40 25.83 8.69
CA ASN A 359 -19.19 25.87 9.50
C ASN A 359 -17.96 25.29 8.78
N LEU A 360 -18.09 24.87 7.51
CA LEU A 360 -16.98 24.32 6.72
C LEU A 360 -16.04 25.40 6.17
N SER A 361 -16.48 26.67 6.15
CA SER A 361 -15.73 27.80 5.59
C SER A 361 -14.75 28.45 6.57
N LEU A 362 -14.63 27.97 7.78
CA LEU A 362 -13.69 28.40 8.81
C LEU A 362 -12.62 27.34 9.05
#